data_63740a0ad05a521d21c2e2a0ffa06249
#
_entry.id   63740a0ad05a521d21c2e2a0ffa06249
#
_cell.length_a   1.000
_cell.length_b   1.000
_cell.length_c   1.000
_cell.angle_alpha   90.00
_cell.angle_beta   90.00
_cell.angle_gamma   90.00
#
_symmetry.space_group_name_H-M   'P 1'
#
loop_
_entity.id
_entity.type
_entity.pdbx_description
1 polymer ?
#
loop_
_entity_poly.entity_id
_entity_poly.type
_entity_poly.pdbx_seq_one_letter_code
_entity_poly.pdbx_strand_id
1 'polypeptide(L)'
;ESGEQLKVNSKDLRKIFSTTSFAMGNQDWRHYLNGLYLELKDDFLTAVATDAHRLAINTFEVSAGSSFSGIVPRKSVNEMTKFLADANGEVLLLITDSSIELNTGNITFKSKLIDGNYPDFNQVIPSGDSFVLEVDVKELSESLSRVSVLSSDKYRGIRLNVSDGNLMVSANNPEEEAGEETLSVNYSGENIDIAFNVNYLQEILSHQEGNMCNVKFFGSDKSVLMLPPDADFPKYVVMPLLI
;
A
#
# COMPACT_ATOMS: atom_id res chain seq x y z
N GLU A 1 6.23 28.84 15.89
CA GLU A 1 5.56 28.53 14.62
C GLU A 1 4.15 28.06 14.98
N SER A 2 3.12 28.73 14.43
CA SER A 2 1.75 28.29 14.57
C SER A 2 1.56 27.04 13.71
N GLY A 3 1.26 25.90 14.35
CA GLY A 3 0.99 24.64 13.67
C GLY A 3 -0.42 24.18 13.93
N GLU A 4 -0.90 23.28 13.07
CA GLU A 4 -2.20 22.62 13.26
C GLU A 4 -2.05 21.47 14.26
N GLN A 5 -2.88 21.49 15.29
CA GLN A 5 -2.90 20.45 16.32
C GLN A 5 -4.08 19.52 16.11
N LEU A 6 -3.80 18.25 15.96
CA LEU A 6 -4.79 17.20 15.72
C LEU A 6 -4.74 16.16 16.82
N LYS A 7 -5.88 15.89 17.46
CA LYS A 7 -6.05 14.77 18.37
C LYS A 7 -6.53 13.55 17.58
N VAL A 8 -5.79 12.45 17.69
CA VAL A 8 -6.12 11.22 16.97
C VAL A 8 -5.96 10.01 17.88
N ASN A 9 -6.73 8.97 17.63
CA ASN A 9 -6.52 7.70 18.31
C ASN A 9 -5.19 7.07 17.86
N SER A 10 -4.37 6.63 18.82
CA SER A 10 -3.07 6.03 18.55
C SER A 10 -3.13 4.80 17.67
N LYS A 11 -4.18 3.98 17.81
CA LYS A 11 -4.38 2.76 17.01
C LYS A 11 -4.70 3.10 15.55
N ASP A 12 -5.56 4.10 15.31
CA ASP A 12 -5.93 4.52 13.97
C ASP A 12 -4.74 5.13 13.24
N LEU A 13 -3.97 6.00 13.92
CA LEU A 13 -2.76 6.57 13.36
C LEU A 13 -1.71 5.50 13.05
N ARG A 14 -1.50 4.56 13.98
CA ARG A 14 -0.59 3.45 13.77
C ARG A 14 -1.03 2.58 12.59
N LYS A 15 -2.34 2.34 12.46
CA LYS A 15 -2.92 1.54 11.39
C LYS A 15 -2.64 2.17 10.02
N ILE A 16 -2.90 3.45 9.82
CA ILE A 16 -2.63 4.08 8.53
C ILE A 16 -1.13 4.11 8.20
N PHE A 17 -0.26 4.24 9.18
CA PHE A 17 1.19 4.17 8.96
C PHE A 17 1.63 2.76 8.58
N SER A 18 1.21 1.74 9.32
CA SER A 18 1.62 0.35 9.07
C SER A 18 1.07 -0.20 7.75
N THR A 19 -0.13 0.20 7.34
CA THR A 19 -0.76 -0.28 6.11
C THR A 19 -0.28 0.45 4.85
N THR A 20 0.51 1.52 4.97
CA THR A 20 0.95 2.31 3.81
C THR A 20 2.47 2.45 3.70
N SER A 21 3.18 2.56 4.82
CA SER A 21 4.59 2.93 4.86
C SER A 21 5.53 1.96 4.14
N PHE A 22 5.16 0.68 3.99
CA PHE A 22 5.97 -0.31 3.27
C PHE A 22 6.14 0.05 1.78
N ALA A 23 5.22 0.82 1.20
CA ALA A 23 5.26 1.23 -0.21
C ALA A 23 6.12 2.48 -0.46
N MET A 24 6.67 3.13 0.56
CA MET A 24 7.60 4.26 0.39
C MET A 24 8.82 3.85 -0.42
N GLY A 25 9.32 4.77 -1.25
CA GLY A 25 10.62 4.64 -1.89
C GLY A 25 11.75 4.52 -0.86
N ASN A 26 12.86 3.94 -1.28
CA ASN A 26 14.06 3.81 -0.47
C ASN A 26 15.26 4.27 -1.28
N GLN A 27 15.88 5.40 -0.88
CA GLN A 27 17.00 6.01 -1.58
C GLN A 27 16.71 6.34 -3.06
N ASP A 28 15.44 6.69 -3.36
CA ASP A 28 15.06 7.18 -4.68
C ASP A 28 15.62 8.60 -4.87
N TRP A 29 16.09 8.93 -6.07
CA TRP A 29 16.56 10.26 -6.40
C TRP A 29 15.42 11.32 -6.34
N ARG A 30 14.20 10.88 -6.51
CA ARG A 30 12.99 11.68 -6.27
C ARG A 30 12.71 11.69 -4.76
N HIS A 31 13.30 12.61 -4.06
CA HIS A 31 13.29 12.67 -2.58
C HIS A 31 11.90 12.58 -1.97
N TYR A 32 10.88 13.14 -2.64
CA TYR A 32 9.50 13.10 -2.18
C TYR A 32 8.91 11.67 -2.09
N LEU A 33 9.46 10.69 -2.81
CA LEU A 33 9.05 9.29 -2.70
C LEU A 33 9.63 8.58 -1.48
N ASN A 34 10.69 9.11 -0.86
CA ASN A 34 11.33 8.51 0.31
C ASN A 34 10.61 8.82 1.64
N GLY A 35 9.36 9.23 1.57
CA GLY A 35 8.53 9.56 2.72
C GLY A 35 7.09 9.15 2.54
N LEU A 36 6.32 9.34 3.61
CA LEU A 36 4.88 9.13 3.65
C LEU A 36 4.21 10.48 3.49
N TYR A 37 3.37 10.62 2.48
CA TYR A 37 2.53 11.79 2.31
C TYR A 37 1.34 11.69 3.27
N LEU A 38 1.18 12.71 4.11
CA LEU A 38 0.01 12.89 4.96
C LEU A 38 -0.78 14.08 4.45
N GLU A 39 -2.08 13.89 4.32
CA GLU A 39 -3.02 14.94 3.97
C GLU A 39 -4.20 14.94 4.95
N LEU A 40 -4.47 16.09 5.53
CA LEU A 40 -5.71 16.34 6.26
C LEU A 40 -6.61 17.21 5.40
N LYS A 41 -7.74 16.66 5.00
CA LYS A 41 -8.70 17.34 4.15
C LYS A 41 -10.10 16.79 4.41
N ASP A 42 -11.09 17.70 4.49
CA ASP A 42 -12.51 17.34 4.63
C ASP A 42 -12.80 16.38 5.82
N ASP A 43 -12.12 16.61 6.97
CA ASP A 43 -12.16 15.77 8.17
C ASP A 43 -11.64 14.33 7.98
N PHE A 44 -10.80 14.10 6.97
CA PHE A 44 -10.09 12.84 6.77
C PHE A 44 -8.58 13.03 6.84
N LEU A 45 -7.92 12.18 7.63
CA LEU A 45 -6.47 12.04 7.61
C LEU A 45 -6.11 10.88 6.70
N THR A 46 -5.42 11.19 5.61
CA THR A 46 -5.02 10.24 4.57
C THR A 46 -3.50 10.09 4.55
N ALA A 47 -3.04 8.84 4.50
CA ALA A 47 -1.64 8.51 4.29
C ALA A 47 -1.46 7.85 2.92
N VAL A 48 -0.44 8.28 2.18
CA VAL A 48 -0.11 7.76 0.85
C VAL A 48 1.39 7.50 0.76
N ALA A 49 1.74 6.37 0.22
CA ALA A 49 3.13 6.02 -0.09
C ALA A 49 3.23 5.37 -1.48
N THR A 50 4.29 5.66 -2.21
CA THR A 50 4.60 5.05 -3.49
C THR A 50 6.11 5.03 -3.75
N ASP A 51 6.56 4.03 -4.49
CA ASP A 51 7.91 3.94 -5.05
C ASP A 51 7.91 4.02 -6.59
N ALA A 52 6.80 4.49 -7.18
CA ALA A 52 6.48 4.55 -8.60
C ALA A 52 6.13 3.21 -9.27
N HIS A 53 6.22 2.09 -8.57
CA HIS A 53 5.81 0.76 -9.06
C HIS A 53 4.56 0.24 -8.39
N ARG A 54 4.30 0.73 -7.21
CA ARG A 54 3.13 0.44 -6.38
C ARG A 54 2.74 1.66 -5.57
N LEU A 55 1.51 1.68 -5.10
CA LEU A 55 0.97 2.76 -4.28
C LEU A 55 0.09 2.16 -3.19
N ALA A 56 0.19 2.71 -1.98
CA ALA A 56 -0.64 2.35 -0.85
C ALA A 56 -1.34 3.59 -0.32
N ILE A 57 -2.65 3.50 -0.07
CA ILE A 57 -3.46 4.58 0.47
C ILE A 57 -4.33 4.03 1.59
N ASN A 58 -4.36 4.74 2.70
CA ASN A 58 -5.34 4.50 3.75
C ASN A 58 -5.79 5.83 4.36
N THR A 59 -7.00 5.85 4.89
CA THR A 59 -7.61 7.05 5.45
C THR A 59 -8.49 6.71 6.64
N PHE A 60 -8.68 7.65 7.55
CA PHE A 60 -9.69 7.58 8.59
C PHE A 60 -10.24 8.96 8.93
N GLU A 61 -11.45 8.99 9.44
CA GLU A 61 -12.13 10.21 9.82
C GLU A 61 -11.56 10.79 11.14
N VAL A 62 -11.37 12.09 11.17
CA VAL A 62 -10.90 12.85 12.32
C VAL A 62 -11.74 14.10 12.49
N SER A 63 -11.84 14.64 13.71
CA SER A 63 -12.46 15.95 13.91
C SER A 63 -11.39 17.02 13.80
N ALA A 64 -11.36 17.72 12.67
CA ALA A 64 -10.39 18.76 12.42
C ALA A 64 -11.06 19.99 11.80
N GLY A 65 -10.66 21.17 12.23
CA GLY A 65 -11.12 22.44 11.67
C GLY A 65 -10.19 23.04 10.61
N SER A 66 -9.23 22.27 10.12
CA SER A 66 -8.11 22.74 9.32
C SER A 66 -7.72 21.76 8.24
N SER A 67 -6.86 22.17 7.34
CA SER A 67 -6.27 21.30 6.32
C SER A 67 -4.75 21.46 6.31
N PHE A 68 -4.05 20.37 6.08
CA PHE A 68 -2.61 20.39 5.84
C PHE A 68 -2.19 19.27 4.88
N SER A 69 -1.00 19.37 4.35
CA SER A 69 -0.32 18.26 3.70
C SER A 69 1.19 18.34 3.90
N GLY A 70 1.84 17.20 3.95
CA GLY A 70 3.29 17.15 4.10
C GLY A 70 3.86 15.75 3.90
N ILE A 71 5.16 15.68 3.65
CA ILE A 71 5.86 14.43 3.41
C ILE A 71 6.74 14.11 4.63
N VAL A 72 6.37 13.07 5.37
CA VAL A 72 7.10 12.62 6.55
C VAL A 72 8.22 11.68 6.13
N PRO A 73 9.50 11.95 6.51
CA PRO A 73 10.60 11.08 6.13
C PRO A 73 10.41 9.64 6.58
N ARG A 74 10.83 8.69 5.76
CA ARG A 74 10.72 7.25 6.04
C ARG A 74 11.20 6.85 7.44
N LYS A 75 12.37 7.34 7.85
CA LYS A 75 12.91 7.06 9.19
C LYS A 75 11.99 7.55 10.30
N SER A 76 11.41 8.73 10.11
CA SER A 76 10.50 9.33 11.10
C SER A 76 9.19 8.58 11.20
N VAL A 77 8.62 8.13 10.09
CA VAL A 77 7.43 7.27 10.07
C VAL A 77 7.68 5.97 10.84
N ASN A 78 8.83 5.34 10.62
CA ASN A 78 9.19 4.10 11.32
C ASN A 78 9.32 4.30 12.84
N GLU A 79 9.95 5.41 13.27
CA GLU A 79 10.07 5.73 14.71
C GLU A 79 8.70 6.08 15.32
N MET A 80 7.90 6.91 14.66
CA MET A 80 6.56 7.24 15.12
C MET A 80 5.69 5.98 15.26
N THR A 81 5.77 5.04 14.31
CA THR A 81 5.03 3.77 14.38
C THR A 81 5.41 2.93 15.60
N LYS A 82 6.70 2.93 15.98
CA LYS A 82 7.16 2.26 17.22
C LYS A 82 6.60 2.93 18.45
N PHE A 83 6.65 4.26 18.55
CA PHE A 83 6.10 5.00 19.69
C PHE A 83 4.59 4.82 19.82
N LEU A 84 3.89 4.74 18.71
CA LEU A 84 2.45 4.47 18.68
C LEU A 84 2.10 3.05 19.12
N ALA A 85 3.03 2.09 19.02
CA ALA A 85 2.79 0.71 19.48
C ALA A 85 2.58 0.63 20.99
N ASP A 86 3.24 1.49 21.77
CA ASP A 86 3.18 1.55 23.22
C ASP A 86 2.18 2.60 23.72
N ALA A 87 1.62 3.42 22.83
CA ALA A 87 0.66 4.45 23.17
C ALA A 87 -0.75 3.88 23.30
N ASN A 88 -1.51 4.41 24.27
CA ASN A 88 -2.90 4.05 24.47
C ASN A 88 -3.78 5.30 24.42
N GLY A 89 -4.91 5.18 23.74
CA GLY A 89 -5.88 6.27 23.63
C GLY A 89 -5.49 7.35 22.64
N GLU A 90 -5.76 8.61 22.96
CA GLU A 90 -5.48 9.74 22.09
C GLU A 90 -4.03 10.18 22.17
N VAL A 91 -3.49 10.56 21.02
CA VAL A 91 -2.19 11.21 20.85
C VAL A 91 -2.36 12.55 20.14
N LEU A 92 -1.37 13.42 20.24
CA LEU A 92 -1.39 14.72 19.60
C LEU A 92 -0.39 14.72 18.43
N LEU A 93 -0.87 15.13 17.26
CA LEU A 93 -0.04 15.52 16.13
C LEU A 93 -0.02 17.03 16.03
N LEU A 94 1.15 17.62 16.01
CA LEU A 94 1.35 19.03 15.66
C LEU A 94 2.09 19.09 14.33
N ILE A 95 1.49 19.75 13.36
CA ILE A 95 2.04 19.84 12.01
C ILE A 95 2.18 21.31 11.64
N THR A 96 3.35 21.65 11.17
CA THR A 96 3.71 22.98 10.62
C THR A 96 4.10 22.82 9.16
N ASP A 97 4.35 23.91 8.47
CA ASP A 97 4.82 23.88 7.07
C ASP A 97 6.15 23.13 6.90
N SER A 98 6.93 22.96 7.96
CA SER A 98 8.28 22.38 7.89
C SER A 98 8.53 21.19 8.81
N SER A 99 7.60 20.88 9.70
CA SER A 99 7.81 19.83 10.71
C SER A 99 6.53 19.14 11.14
N ILE A 100 6.70 17.92 11.63
CA ILE A 100 5.68 17.14 12.32
C ILE A 100 6.17 16.76 13.71
N GLU A 101 5.29 16.82 14.69
CA GLU A 101 5.55 16.40 16.07
C GLU A 101 4.44 15.45 16.54
N LEU A 102 4.85 14.31 17.09
CA LEU A 102 3.97 13.34 17.74
C LEU A 102 4.20 13.41 19.24
N ASN A 103 3.11 13.61 20.01
CA ASN A 103 3.14 13.54 21.46
C ASN A 103 2.18 12.46 21.96
N THR A 104 2.74 11.43 22.61
CA THR A 104 2.01 10.29 23.17
C THR A 104 1.71 10.47 24.66
N GLY A 105 2.00 11.62 25.24
CA GLY A 105 1.94 11.89 26.67
C GLY A 105 3.26 11.57 27.38
N ASN A 106 3.90 10.48 27.04
CA ASN A 106 5.18 10.07 27.63
C ASN A 106 6.38 10.42 26.75
N ILE A 107 6.19 10.51 25.45
CA ILE A 107 7.22 10.77 24.45
C ILE A 107 6.75 11.91 23.55
N THR A 108 7.65 12.85 23.29
CA THR A 108 7.50 13.84 22.23
C THR A 108 8.57 13.61 21.18
N PHE A 109 8.15 13.31 19.95
CA PHE A 109 9.03 13.10 18.81
C PHE A 109 8.76 14.15 17.75
N LYS A 110 9.82 14.85 17.31
CA LYS A 110 9.73 15.86 16.27
C LYS A 110 10.62 15.53 15.08
N SER A 111 10.11 15.75 13.89
CA SER A 111 10.83 15.56 12.62
C SER A 111 10.60 16.72 11.67
N LYS A 112 11.59 17.02 10.84
CA LYS A 112 11.39 17.87 9.67
C LYS A 112 10.63 17.10 8.59
N LEU A 113 9.82 17.82 7.83
CA LEU A 113 9.20 17.30 6.61
C LEU A 113 10.21 17.31 5.46
N ILE A 114 9.96 16.47 4.44
CA ILE A 114 10.70 16.52 3.18
C ILE A 114 10.12 17.66 2.35
N ASP A 115 10.99 18.55 1.87
CA ASP A 115 10.60 19.62 0.94
C ASP A 115 10.25 19.02 -0.42
N GLY A 116 9.18 19.51 -1.02
CA GLY A 116 8.75 19.13 -2.37
C GLY A 116 7.25 18.94 -2.48
N ASN A 117 6.80 18.82 -3.72
CA ASN A 117 5.40 18.53 -4.03
C ASN A 117 5.23 17.03 -4.24
N TYR A 118 4.31 16.43 -3.50
CA TYR A 118 3.91 15.06 -3.75
C TYR A 118 3.07 15.00 -5.02
N PRO A 119 3.28 14.00 -5.90
CA PRO A 119 2.49 13.88 -7.13
C PRO A 119 1.02 13.63 -6.82
N ASP A 120 0.14 14.03 -7.73
CA ASP A 120 -1.28 13.73 -7.63
C ASP A 120 -1.50 12.21 -7.78
N PHE A 121 -1.58 11.54 -6.65
CA PHE A 121 -1.73 10.09 -6.57
C PHE A 121 -3.08 9.59 -7.08
N ASN A 122 -4.11 10.45 -7.15
CA ASN A 122 -5.41 10.06 -7.67
C ASN A 122 -5.35 9.68 -9.16
N GLN A 123 -4.40 10.24 -9.90
CA GLN A 123 -4.23 9.96 -11.33
C GLN A 123 -3.71 8.54 -11.62
N VAL A 124 -3.09 7.89 -10.65
CA VAL A 124 -2.55 6.52 -10.83
C VAL A 124 -3.49 5.44 -10.32
N ILE A 125 -4.57 5.81 -9.63
CA ILE A 125 -5.60 4.87 -9.21
C ILE A 125 -6.43 4.48 -10.44
N PRO A 126 -6.42 3.20 -10.85
CA PRO A 126 -7.19 2.79 -12.00
C PRO A 126 -8.69 2.94 -11.74
N SER A 127 -9.42 3.34 -12.76
CA SER A 127 -10.86 3.59 -12.71
C SER A 127 -11.55 3.10 -13.98
N GLY A 128 -12.87 2.96 -13.92
CA GLY A 128 -13.70 2.46 -15.00
C GLY A 128 -14.13 1.01 -14.80
N ASP A 129 -14.53 0.35 -15.88
CA ASP A 129 -15.00 -1.02 -15.85
C ASP A 129 -13.85 -1.96 -15.44
N SER A 130 -14.15 -2.88 -14.53
CA SER A 130 -13.19 -3.82 -13.99
C SER A 130 -13.80 -5.18 -13.75
N PHE A 131 -12.95 -6.20 -13.80
CA PHE A 131 -13.30 -7.55 -13.38
C PHE A 131 -12.71 -7.80 -12.00
N VAL A 132 -13.52 -8.35 -11.10
CA VAL A 132 -13.13 -8.55 -9.70
C VAL A 132 -12.83 -10.02 -9.46
N LEU A 133 -11.61 -10.29 -9.00
CA LEU A 133 -11.18 -11.55 -8.44
C LEU A 133 -11.27 -11.46 -6.92
N GLU A 134 -12.10 -12.30 -6.31
CA GLU A 134 -12.10 -12.49 -4.87
C GLU A 134 -11.26 -13.72 -4.52
N VAL A 135 -10.27 -13.54 -3.67
CA VAL A 135 -9.29 -14.59 -3.33
C VAL A 135 -8.97 -14.61 -1.83
N ASP A 136 -8.75 -15.80 -1.29
CA ASP A 136 -8.24 -15.97 0.07
C ASP A 136 -6.79 -15.47 0.16
N VAL A 137 -6.53 -14.57 1.11
CA VAL A 137 -5.24 -13.90 1.31
C VAL A 137 -4.13 -14.90 1.61
N LYS A 138 -4.41 -15.88 2.48
CA LYS A 138 -3.42 -16.88 2.89
C LYS A 138 -3.12 -17.84 1.74
N GLU A 139 -4.15 -18.34 1.07
CA GLU A 139 -4.01 -19.26 -0.06
C GLU A 139 -3.19 -18.64 -1.19
N LEU A 140 -3.50 -17.40 -1.57
CA LEU A 140 -2.73 -16.68 -2.59
C LEU A 140 -1.29 -16.43 -2.14
N SER A 141 -1.08 -15.94 -0.91
CA SER A 141 0.26 -15.67 -0.38
C SER A 141 1.14 -16.92 -0.33
N GLU A 142 0.59 -18.06 0.08
CA GLU A 142 1.29 -19.34 0.11
C GLU A 142 1.61 -19.84 -1.31
N SER A 143 0.69 -19.73 -2.26
CA SER A 143 0.92 -20.08 -3.66
C SER A 143 2.01 -19.21 -4.30
N LEU A 144 1.94 -17.89 -4.11
CA LEU A 144 2.98 -16.97 -4.56
C LEU A 144 4.35 -17.34 -3.98
N SER A 145 4.41 -17.71 -2.71
CA SER A 145 5.67 -18.11 -2.04
C SER A 145 6.26 -19.38 -2.64
N ARG A 146 5.44 -20.42 -2.89
CA ARG A 146 5.89 -21.67 -3.49
C ARG A 146 6.39 -21.48 -4.92
N VAL A 147 5.60 -20.81 -5.74
CA VAL A 147 5.93 -20.62 -7.16
C VAL A 147 7.11 -19.66 -7.34
N SER A 148 7.25 -18.64 -6.49
CA SER A 148 8.32 -17.66 -6.59
C SER A 148 9.72 -18.21 -6.37
N VAL A 149 9.87 -19.40 -5.79
CA VAL A 149 11.17 -20.11 -5.66
C VAL A 149 11.81 -20.32 -7.03
N LEU A 150 11.01 -20.49 -8.07
CA LEU A 150 11.45 -20.70 -9.45
C LEU A 150 11.52 -19.39 -10.27
N SER A 151 11.21 -18.24 -9.67
CA SER A 151 11.43 -16.94 -10.33
C SER A 151 12.91 -16.59 -10.30
N SER A 152 13.37 -15.84 -11.32
CA SER A 152 14.75 -15.34 -11.28
C SER A 152 14.93 -14.30 -10.17
N ASP A 153 16.08 -14.35 -9.48
CA ASP A 153 16.43 -13.39 -8.43
C ASP A 153 16.45 -11.94 -8.91
N LYS A 154 16.73 -11.75 -10.19
CA LYS A 154 16.83 -10.43 -10.82
C LYS A 154 15.48 -9.78 -11.10
N TYR A 155 14.48 -10.57 -11.50
CA TYR A 155 13.22 -10.00 -12.01
C TYR A 155 12.03 -10.25 -11.10
N ARG A 156 12.10 -11.23 -10.19
CA ARG A 156 11.01 -11.60 -9.25
C ARG A 156 9.62 -11.60 -9.92
N GLY A 157 9.58 -11.91 -11.21
CA GLY A 157 8.34 -11.93 -11.99
C GLY A 157 7.48 -13.12 -11.67
N ILE A 158 6.21 -12.88 -11.45
CA ILE A 158 5.16 -13.88 -11.33
C ILE A 158 4.06 -13.57 -12.34
N ARG A 159 3.53 -14.60 -13.01
CA ARG A 159 2.45 -14.47 -13.97
C ARG A 159 1.16 -14.97 -13.37
N LEU A 160 0.12 -14.17 -13.50
CA LEU A 160 -1.24 -14.50 -13.11
C LEU A 160 -2.07 -14.68 -14.38
N ASN A 161 -2.63 -15.87 -14.56
CA ASN A 161 -3.59 -16.14 -15.60
C ASN A 161 -4.94 -16.43 -14.94
N VAL A 162 -5.87 -15.49 -15.12
CA VAL A 162 -7.19 -15.52 -14.48
C VAL A 162 -8.24 -15.89 -15.53
N SER A 163 -9.02 -16.89 -15.25
CA SER A 163 -10.14 -17.33 -16.08
C SER A 163 -11.32 -17.72 -15.18
N ASP A 164 -12.46 -18.04 -15.78
CA ASP A 164 -13.67 -18.36 -15.03
C ASP A 164 -13.41 -19.43 -13.95
N GLY A 165 -13.57 -19.03 -12.69
CA GLY A 165 -13.36 -19.88 -11.51
C GLY A 165 -11.91 -20.28 -11.19
N ASN A 166 -10.92 -19.85 -11.98
CA ASN A 166 -9.54 -20.30 -11.85
C ASN A 166 -8.51 -19.16 -11.85
N LEU A 167 -7.51 -19.28 -11.00
CA LEU A 167 -6.31 -18.45 -11.00
C LEU A 167 -5.08 -19.36 -11.12
N MET A 168 -4.38 -19.30 -12.23
CA MET A 168 -3.10 -19.96 -12.41
C MET A 168 -1.97 -18.98 -12.08
N VAL A 169 -1.12 -19.38 -11.17
CA VAL A 169 0.09 -18.64 -10.74
C VAL A 169 1.28 -19.37 -11.31
N SER A 170 2.12 -18.70 -12.08
CA SER A 170 3.29 -19.33 -12.69
C SER A 170 4.52 -18.43 -12.63
N ALA A 171 5.69 -19.06 -12.60
CA ALA A 171 6.98 -18.41 -12.72
C ALA A 171 7.95 -19.28 -13.50
N ASN A 172 8.90 -18.66 -14.16
CA ASN A 172 10.00 -19.32 -14.85
C ASN A 172 11.31 -18.54 -14.65
N ASN A 173 12.43 -19.22 -14.86
CA ASN A 173 13.74 -18.63 -14.83
C ASN A 173 14.48 -18.82 -16.19
N PRO A 174 15.63 -18.16 -16.38
CA PRO A 174 16.42 -18.32 -17.63
C PRO A 174 16.97 -19.72 -17.87
N GLU A 175 16.98 -20.59 -16.85
CA GLU A 175 17.44 -21.99 -16.92
C GLU A 175 16.30 -22.93 -17.35
N GLU A 176 15.18 -22.39 -17.80
CA GLU A 176 13.99 -23.13 -18.25
C GLU A 176 13.29 -23.93 -17.13
N GLU A 177 13.60 -23.66 -15.86
CA GLU A 177 12.82 -24.18 -14.76
C GLU A 177 11.52 -23.39 -14.66
N ALA A 178 10.41 -24.07 -14.54
CA ALA A 178 9.09 -23.48 -14.44
C ALA A 178 8.26 -24.14 -13.34
N GLY A 179 7.46 -23.36 -12.68
CA GLY A 179 6.48 -23.82 -11.71
C GLY A 179 5.15 -23.15 -11.95
N GLU A 180 4.09 -23.91 -11.74
CA GLU A 180 2.72 -23.40 -11.82
C GLU A 180 1.86 -24.03 -10.73
N GLU A 181 0.88 -23.28 -10.30
CA GLU A 181 -0.13 -23.70 -9.34
C GLU A 181 -1.47 -23.07 -9.71
N THR A 182 -2.54 -23.85 -9.60
CA THR A 182 -3.89 -23.37 -9.90
C THR A 182 -4.72 -23.33 -8.63
N LEU A 183 -5.32 -22.19 -8.37
CA LEU A 183 -6.27 -21.96 -7.29
C LEU A 183 -7.67 -21.86 -7.83
N SER A 184 -8.64 -22.44 -7.10
CA SER A 184 -10.06 -22.19 -7.35
C SER A 184 -10.46 -20.86 -6.71
N VAL A 185 -11.03 -19.96 -7.50
CA VAL A 185 -11.33 -18.59 -7.08
C VAL A 185 -12.72 -18.16 -7.50
N ASN A 186 -13.24 -17.11 -6.88
CA ASN A 186 -14.46 -16.47 -7.31
C ASN A 186 -14.14 -15.39 -8.36
N TYR A 187 -14.30 -15.77 -9.63
CA TYR A 187 -14.07 -14.90 -10.78
C TYR A 187 -14.95 -15.33 -11.96
N SER A 188 -15.56 -14.36 -12.63
CA SER A 188 -16.43 -14.58 -13.81
C SER A 188 -16.26 -13.46 -14.83
N GLY A 189 -15.02 -13.02 -15.07
CA GLY A 189 -14.68 -11.98 -16.01
C GLY A 189 -14.01 -12.51 -17.28
N GLU A 190 -13.48 -11.60 -18.08
CA GLU A 190 -12.64 -11.94 -19.22
C GLU A 190 -11.33 -12.61 -18.76
N ASN A 191 -10.75 -13.41 -19.64
CA ASN A 191 -9.43 -13.98 -19.37
C ASN A 191 -8.39 -12.87 -19.27
N ILE A 192 -7.67 -12.84 -18.15
CA ILE A 192 -6.60 -11.89 -17.86
C ILE A 192 -5.28 -12.65 -17.78
N ASP A 193 -4.28 -12.15 -18.49
CA ASP A 193 -2.91 -12.65 -18.44
C ASP A 193 -1.99 -11.46 -18.14
N ILE A 194 -1.40 -11.45 -16.95
CA ILE A 194 -0.69 -10.29 -16.43
C ILE A 194 0.44 -10.74 -15.50
N ALA A 195 1.56 -10.01 -15.49
CA ALA A 195 2.67 -10.33 -14.62
C ALA A 195 2.99 -9.18 -13.65
N PHE A 196 3.51 -9.55 -12.48
CA PHE A 196 3.89 -8.63 -11.43
C PHE A 196 5.21 -9.02 -10.78
N ASN A 197 5.82 -8.06 -10.09
CA ASN A 197 6.84 -8.36 -9.09
C ASN A 197 6.16 -9.03 -7.88
N VAL A 198 6.53 -10.28 -7.60
CA VAL A 198 5.93 -11.08 -6.53
C VAL A 198 6.06 -10.43 -5.16
N ASN A 199 7.17 -9.73 -4.90
CA ASN A 199 7.40 -9.09 -3.60
C ASN A 199 6.35 -8.00 -3.33
N TYR A 200 5.92 -7.27 -4.35
CA TYR A 200 4.89 -6.23 -4.19
C TYR A 200 3.55 -6.85 -3.81
N LEU A 201 3.16 -7.94 -4.48
CA LEU A 201 1.93 -8.64 -4.13
C LEU A 201 1.99 -9.22 -2.71
N GLN A 202 3.11 -9.86 -2.34
CA GLN A 202 3.28 -10.44 -1.01
C GLN A 202 3.27 -9.42 0.11
N GLU A 203 3.93 -8.27 -0.08
CA GLU A 203 3.91 -7.19 0.92
C GLU A 203 2.48 -6.63 1.09
N ILE A 204 1.75 -6.43 0.01
CA ILE A 204 0.35 -5.99 0.08
C ILE A 204 -0.50 -7.02 0.82
N LEU A 205 -0.40 -8.30 0.46
CA LEU A 205 -1.17 -9.36 1.12
C LEU A 205 -0.85 -9.47 2.62
N SER A 206 0.40 -9.23 3.01
CA SER A 206 0.81 -9.24 4.43
C SER A 206 0.21 -8.09 5.25
N HIS A 207 -0.29 -7.04 4.60
CA HIS A 207 -0.94 -5.88 5.23
C HIS A 207 -2.46 -5.86 5.04
N GLN A 208 -3.02 -6.86 4.36
CA GLN A 208 -4.47 -7.02 4.24
C GLN A 208 -5.07 -7.41 5.59
N GLU A 209 -6.18 -6.75 5.93
CA GLU A 209 -6.99 -7.15 7.07
C GLU A 209 -8.10 -8.11 6.62
N GLY A 210 -8.35 -9.15 7.41
CA GLY A 210 -9.31 -10.17 7.05
C GLY A 210 -8.72 -11.28 6.19
N ASN A 211 -9.57 -12.23 5.80
CA ASN A 211 -9.15 -13.44 5.10
C ASN A 211 -9.25 -13.32 3.58
N MET A 212 -10.01 -12.35 3.07
CA MET A 212 -10.30 -12.20 1.65
C MET A 212 -9.76 -10.88 1.12
N CYS A 213 -9.37 -10.89 -0.14
CA CYS A 213 -8.93 -9.71 -0.89
C CYS A 213 -9.65 -9.66 -2.24
N ASN A 214 -10.11 -8.47 -2.62
CA ASN A 214 -10.56 -8.19 -3.98
C ASN A 214 -9.41 -7.66 -4.80
N VAL A 215 -9.14 -8.31 -5.93
CA VAL A 215 -8.20 -7.84 -6.96
C VAL A 215 -9.01 -7.40 -8.16
N LYS A 216 -9.00 -6.10 -8.46
CA LYS A 216 -9.71 -5.52 -9.59
C LYS A 216 -8.77 -5.37 -10.78
N PHE A 217 -9.11 -6.03 -11.88
CA PHE A 217 -8.39 -5.96 -13.15
C PHE A 217 -9.09 -5.02 -14.11
N PHE A 218 -8.34 -4.15 -14.73
CA PHE A 218 -8.80 -3.16 -15.73
C PHE A 218 -8.29 -3.49 -17.14
N GLY A 219 -7.61 -4.60 -17.31
CA GLY A 219 -6.98 -5.12 -18.52
C GLY A 219 -5.66 -5.81 -18.22
N SER A 220 -5.11 -6.52 -19.20
CA SER A 220 -3.86 -7.28 -19.04
C SER A 220 -2.59 -6.40 -19.01
N ASP A 221 -2.71 -5.13 -19.35
CA ASP A 221 -1.62 -4.15 -19.43
C ASP A 221 -1.75 -2.99 -18.45
N LYS A 222 -2.78 -3.02 -17.61
CA LYS A 222 -3.10 -1.94 -16.66
C LYS A 222 -2.78 -2.34 -15.23
N SER A 223 -2.53 -1.34 -14.40
CA SER A 223 -2.39 -1.53 -12.95
C SER A 223 -3.62 -2.19 -12.36
N VAL A 224 -3.41 -3.02 -11.35
CA VAL A 224 -4.49 -3.63 -10.56
C VAL A 224 -4.73 -2.85 -9.29
N LEU A 225 -5.95 -2.92 -8.78
CA LEU A 225 -6.35 -2.37 -7.50
C LEU A 225 -6.70 -3.51 -6.54
N MET A 226 -6.01 -3.55 -5.40
CA MET A 226 -6.24 -4.53 -4.34
C MET A 226 -6.84 -3.83 -3.12
N LEU A 227 -7.91 -4.38 -2.57
CA LEU A 227 -8.61 -3.83 -1.40
C LEU A 227 -9.42 -4.91 -0.67
N PRO A 228 -9.83 -4.65 0.58
CA PRO A 228 -10.75 -5.54 1.29
C PRO A 228 -12.09 -5.66 0.56
N PRO A 229 -12.82 -6.79 0.64
CA PRO A 229 -14.12 -6.94 -0.02
C PRO A 229 -15.18 -5.95 0.46
N ASP A 230 -15.17 -5.66 1.76
CA ASP A 230 -16.25 -4.91 2.44
C ASP A 230 -15.85 -3.47 2.82
N ALA A 231 -14.71 -2.98 2.32
CA ALA A 231 -14.22 -1.65 2.63
C ALA A 231 -13.51 -1.01 1.43
N ASP A 232 -13.54 0.32 1.36
CA ASP A 232 -12.85 1.08 0.33
C ASP A 232 -11.36 1.31 0.62
N PHE A 233 -10.92 1.06 1.85
CA PHE A 233 -9.55 1.25 2.31
C PHE A 233 -9.10 0.13 3.25
N PRO A 234 -7.80 -0.16 3.32
CA PRO A 234 -6.72 0.40 2.50
C PRO A 234 -6.84 0.03 1.01
N LYS A 235 -6.35 0.90 0.13
CA LYS A 235 -6.23 0.67 -1.32
C LYS A 235 -4.78 0.48 -1.71
N TYR A 236 -4.53 -0.50 -2.55
CA TYR A 236 -3.21 -0.77 -3.10
C TYR A 236 -3.27 -0.84 -4.61
N VAL A 237 -2.38 -0.12 -5.27
CA VAL A 237 -2.22 -0.17 -6.73
C VAL A 237 -0.88 -0.80 -7.06
N VAL A 238 -0.86 -1.76 -7.97
CA VAL A 238 0.38 -2.40 -8.44
C VAL A 238 0.47 -2.30 -9.95
N MET A 239 1.59 -1.78 -10.44
CA MET A 239 1.88 -1.74 -11.86
C MET A 239 2.33 -3.12 -12.34
N PRO A 240 1.85 -3.59 -13.50
CA PRO A 240 2.30 -4.83 -14.09
C PRO A 240 3.74 -4.71 -14.61
N LEU A 241 4.41 -5.85 -14.71
CA LEU A 241 5.63 -5.98 -15.50
C LEU A 241 5.24 -6.05 -16.99
N LEU A 242 5.96 -5.31 -17.81
CA LEU A 242 5.87 -5.46 -19.26
C LEU A 242 6.66 -6.72 -19.66
N ILE A 243 5.95 -7.69 -20.23
CA ILE A 243 6.51 -8.96 -20.73
C ILE A 243 6.65 -8.89 -22.24
#